data_aa31b14668ec2c84a302b3cfd148da51
#
_entry.id   aa31b14668ec2c84a302b3cfd148da51
#
_cell.length_a   1.000
_cell.length_b   1.000
_cell.length_c   1.000
_cell.angle_alpha   90.00
_cell.angle_beta   90.00
_cell.angle_gamma   90.00
#
_symmetry.space_group_name_H-M   'P 1'
#
loop_
_entity.id
_entity.type
_entity.pdbx_description
1 polymer ?
#
loop_
_entity_poly.entity_id
_entity_poly.type
_entity_poly.pdbx_seq_one_letter_code
_entity_poly.pdbx_strand_id
1 'polypeptide(L)'
;MRAVRERDAYANLVLPGMLRERRLEGRDAALATELGYGACRAQGVLDAVIAECAGRDVADIDGPLLDILRLGVYQLLRTRIGAHAAVDTSVALARAEFGAGKAGFVNAVLRRAGERDAAEWIELLAPRDPVGHLAFEHAHPTWIAQAFADALGADAAELADALAADDARPAVHLVARPGDITAEELALVTGGEEGRWSPYAVYLEGGDPGKLEPVREGMAAVQDEGSQLVALALTRAQLDGPDNGRWLDMCAGPGGKAALLGALAAIDGFQVDAVEPAEHRAELVRKATADLPVRVHVADGRDSGLTPGYDRILVDAPCTGLGALRRRPEARWRRTPADVAELVVLQRELLAAAWELLRPGGVVVYSTCSPHLPETVAVVADAVRRTGAVQLDTRELVPGVPELGPGPGAQLWPHRHGTDAMFLAALQKPL
;
A
#
# COMPACT_ATOMS: atom_id res chain seq x y z
N MET A 1 -3.88 18.49 -0.83
CA MET A 1 -2.67 19.02 -1.51
C MET A 1 -1.72 19.68 -0.52
N ARG A 2 -2.02 20.85 0.12
CA ARG A 2 -1.07 21.57 1.02
C ARG A 2 -0.47 20.68 2.11
N ALA A 3 -1.25 19.89 2.86
CA ALA A 3 -0.74 19.01 3.91
C ALA A 3 0.21 17.93 3.37
N VAL A 4 -0.06 17.43 2.17
CA VAL A 4 0.78 16.46 1.46
C VAL A 4 2.11 17.09 1.07
N ARG A 5 2.09 18.33 0.55
CA ARG A 5 3.27 19.03 0.07
C ARG A 5 4.15 19.59 1.21
N GLU A 6 3.54 20.15 2.26
CA GLU A 6 4.28 20.91 3.31
C GLU A 6 4.62 20.07 4.55
N ARG A 7 3.88 19.00 4.82
CA ARG A 7 4.02 18.21 6.05
C ARG A 7 4.26 16.72 5.79
N ASP A 8 4.54 16.34 4.56
CA ASP A 8 4.68 14.94 4.11
C ASP A 8 3.53 14.03 4.56
N ALA A 9 2.35 14.63 4.76
CA ALA A 9 1.18 13.89 5.20
C ALA A 9 0.71 12.90 4.14
N TYR A 10 0.16 11.78 4.58
CA TYR A 10 -0.50 10.83 3.70
C TYR A 10 -1.94 11.27 3.43
N ALA A 11 -2.32 11.36 2.15
CA ALA A 11 -3.65 11.83 1.74
C ALA A 11 -4.77 10.99 2.35
N ASN A 12 -4.60 9.66 2.41
CA ASN A 12 -5.56 8.72 2.99
C ASN A 12 -5.75 8.87 4.50
N LEU A 13 -4.81 9.47 5.22
CA LEU A 13 -4.94 9.74 6.66
C LEU A 13 -5.55 11.11 6.92
N VAL A 14 -5.25 12.11 6.10
CA VAL A 14 -5.67 13.51 6.32
C VAL A 14 -7.05 13.80 5.74
N LEU A 15 -7.33 13.35 4.51
CA LEU A 15 -8.54 13.75 3.80
C LEU A 15 -9.83 13.30 4.50
N PRO A 16 -9.96 12.07 5.03
CA PRO A 16 -11.17 11.67 5.75
C PRO A 16 -11.45 12.54 7.00
N GLY A 17 -10.42 12.93 7.73
CA GLY A 17 -10.54 13.86 8.86
C GLY A 17 -11.08 15.23 8.42
N MET A 18 -10.50 15.79 7.36
CA MET A 18 -10.92 17.08 6.81
C MET A 18 -12.37 17.07 6.29
N LEU A 19 -12.81 15.95 5.68
CA LEU A 19 -14.19 15.81 5.22
C LEU A 19 -15.17 15.81 6.40
N ARG A 20 -14.84 15.08 7.48
CA ARG A 20 -15.64 15.07 8.72
C ARG A 20 -15.70 16.43 9.38
N GLU A 21 -14.57 17.11 9.56
CA GLU A 21 -14.50 18.46 10.15
C GLU A 21 -15.36 19.48 9.38
N ARG A 22 -15.39 19.36 8.06
CA ARG A 22 -16.17 20.25 7.17
C ARG A 22 -17.59 19.76 6.92
N ARG A 23 -17.98 18.61 7.49
CA ARG A 23 -19.30 17.99 7.31
C ARG A 23 -19.66 17.77 5.85
N LEU A 24 -18.65 17.42 5.02
CA LEU A 24 -18.88 17.07 3.63
C LEU A 24 -19.33 15.61 3.57
N GLU A 25 -20.46 15.37 2.90
CA GLU A 25 -21.08 14.05 2.76
C GLU A 25 -21.54 13.81 1.31
N GLY A 26 -21.91 12.58 1.00
CA GLY A 26 -22.47 12.20 -0.27
C GLY A 26 -21.59 12.57 -1.47
N ARG A 27 -22.18 13.24 -2.46
CA ARG A 27 -21.51 13.59 -3.72
C ARG A 27 -20.36 14.57 -3.54
N ASP A 28 -20.46 15.50 -2.59
CA ASP A 28 -19.40 16.49 -2.34
C ASP A 28 -18.17 15.83 -1.71
N ALA A 29 -18.37 14.92 -0.76
CA ALA A 29 -17.28 14.14 -0.19
C ALA A 29 -16.63 13.22 -1.24
N ALA A 30 -17.43 12.60 -2.11
CA ALA A 30 -16.94 11.76 -3.19
C ALA A 30 -16.10 12.58 -4.20
N LEU A 31 -16.58 13.77 -4.60
CA LEU A 31 -15.85 14.67 -5.48
C LEU A 31 -14.54 15.16 -4.85
N ALA A 32 -14.58 15.60 -3.60
CA ALA A 32 -13.37 16.04 -2.89
C ALA A 32 -12.34 14.90 -2.75
N THR A 33 -12.81 13.66 -2.54
CA THR A 33 -11.98 12.46 -2.47
C THR A 33 -11.35 12.16 -3.83
N GLU A 34 -12.15 12.20 -4.90
CA GLU A 34 -11.68 11.99 -6.26
C GLU A 34 -10.61 13.03 -6.66
N LEU A 35 -10.90 14.31 -6.46
CA LEU A 35 -9.95 15.38 -6.79
C LEU A 35 -8.67 15.30 -5.95
N GLY A 36 -8.80 15.02 -4.66
CA GLY A 36 -7.66 14.95 -3.74
C GLY A 36 -6.72 13.79 -4.03
N TYR A 37 -7.24 12.58 -4.11
CA TYR A 37 -6.42 11.39 -4.40
C TYR A 37 -5.96 11.36 -5.85
N GLY A 38 -6.84 11.70 -6.79
CA GLY A 38 -6.53 11.71 -8.20
C GLY A 38 -5.43 12.70 -8.56
N ALA A 39 -5.49 13.93 -8.03
CA ALA A 39 -4.42 14.90 -8.26
C ALA A 39 -3.08 14.48 -7.62
N CYS A 40 -3.10 13.84 -6.44
CA CYS A 40 -1.89 13.28 -5.84
C CYS A 40 -1.32 12.12 -6.69
N ARG A 41 -2.19 11.27 -7.22
CA ARG A 41 -1.82 10.12 -8.06
C ARG A 41 -1.21 10.56 -9.39
N ALA A 42 -1.88 11.46 -10.08
CA ALA A 42 -1.47 11.93 -11.40
C ALA A 42 -0.39 13.04 -11.38
N GLN A 43 0.16 13.39 -10.23
CA GLN A 43 1.00 14.58 -10.03
C GLN A 43 2.05 14.78 -11.12
N GLY A 44 2.86 13.76 -11.47
CA GLY A 44 3.92 13.91 -12.46
C GLY A 44 3.41 14.23 -13.87
N VAL A 45 2.29 13.62 -14.28
CA VAL A 45 1.64 13.93 -15.56
C VAL A 45 1.06 15.35 -15.56
N LEU A 46 0.39 15.71 -14.45
CA LEU A 46 -0.17 17.06 -14.30
C LEU A 46 0.93 18.12 -14.32
N ASP A 47 2.05 17.86 -13.66
CA ASP A 47 3.19 18.78 -13.61
C ASP A 47 3.82 18.97 -15.00
N ALA A 48 3.94 17.89 -15.80
CA ALA A 48 4.44 17.98 -17.16
C ALA A 48 3.53 18.83 -18.05
N VAL A 49 2.20 18.62 -17.97
CA VAL A 49 1.22 19.45 -18.70
C VAL A 49 1.27 20.91 -18.25
N ILE A 50 1.36 21.15 -16.92
CA ILE A 50 1.44 22.51 -16.38
C ILE A 50 2.72 23.21 -16.85
N ALA A 51 3.88 22.53 -16.81
CA ALA A 51 5.15 23.07 -17.26
C ALA A 51 5.09 23.49 -18.74
N GLU A 52 4.58 22.61 -19.60
CA GLU A 52 4.41 22.89 -21.03
C GLU A 52 3.47 24.08 -21.27
N CYS A 53 2.32 24.12 -20.59
CA CYS A 53 1.36 25.21 -20.71
C CYS A 53 1.87 26.54 -20.13
N ALA A 54 2.61 26.48 -19.02
CA ALA A 54 3.18 27.67 -18.35
C ALA A 54 4.45 28.21 -19.04
N GLY A 55 5.15 27.37 -19.83
CA GLY A 55 6.43 27.68 -20.44
C GLY A 55 7.55 27.85 -19.42
N ARG A 56 7.48 27.16 -18.28
CA ARG A 56 8.50 27.16 -17.20
C ARG A 56 8.37 25.94 -16.31
N ASP A 57 9.43 25.64 -15.56
CA ASP A 57 9.42 24.54 -14.60
C ASP A 57 8.37 24.77 -13.50
N VAL A 58 7.73 23.67 -13.05
CA VAL A 58 6.78 23.71 -11.92
C VAL A 58 7.43 24.13 -10.60
N ALA A 59 8.75 23.92 -10.44
CA ALA A 59 9.50 24.36 -9.29
C ALA A 59 9.53 25.89 -9.16
N ASP A 60 9.36 26.61 -10.27
CA ASP A 60 9.30 28.08 -10.31
C ASP A 60 7.87 28.62 -10.06
N ILE A 61 6.91 27.75 -9.80
CA ILE A 61 5.54 28.11 -9.50
C ILE A 61 5.30 28.01 -7.99
N ASP A 62 4.72 29.07 -7.42
CA ASP A 62 4.33 29.09 -6.00
C ASP A 62 3.49 27.84 -5.64
N GLY A 63 3.92 27.06 -4.64
CA GLY A 63 3.35 25.77 -4.31
C GLY A 63 1.84 25.75 -4.10
N PRO A 64 1.22 26.68 -3.34
CA PRO A 64 -0.23 26.76 -3.24
C PRO A 64 -0.93 27.05 -4.57
N LEU A 65 -0.30 27.81 -5.48
CA LEU A 65 -0.82 28.06 -6.81
C LEU A 65 -0.72 26.84 -7.71
N LEU A 66 0.39 26.10 -7.60
CA LEU A 66 0.60 24.82 -8.26
C LEU A 66 -0.44 23.79 -7.82
N ASP A 67 -0.80 23.75 -6.52
CA ASP A 67 -1.87 22.88 -6.03
C ASP A 67 -3.21 23.17 -6.73
N ILE A 68 -3.55 24.45 -6.98
CA ILE A 68 -4.76 24.82 -7.74
C ILE A 68 -4.65 24.39 -9.20
N LEU A 69 -3.50 24.59 -9.83
CA LEU A 69 -3.27 24.17 -11.22
C LEU A 69 -3.41 22.66 -11.37
N ARG A 70 -2.80 21.87 -10.47
CA ARG A 70 -2.93 20.40 -10.46
C ARG A 70 -4.40 19.97 -10.37
N LEU A 71 -5.17 20.55 -9.45
CA LEU A 71 -6.61 20.27 -9.33
C LEU A 71 -7.38 20.67 -10.59
N GLY A 72 -7.05 21.81 -11.21
CA GLY A 72 -7.71 22.27 -12.44
C GLY A 72 -7.40 21.37 -13.63
N VAL A 73 -6.12 21.04 -13.85
CA VAL A 73 -5.70 20.12 -14.93
C VAL A 73 -6.27 18.72 -14.73
N TYR A 74 -6.29 18.22 -13.47
CA TYR A 74 -6.92 16.93 -13.16
C TYR A 74 -8.40 16.91 -13.55
N GLN A 75 -9.15 17.96 -13.22
CA GLN A 75 -10.56 18.09 -13.61
C GLN A 75 -10.73 18.08 -15.12
N LEU A 76 -9.86 18.79 -15.86
CA LEU A 76 -9.93 18.88 -17.32
C LEU A 76 -9.65 17.55 -18.01
N LEU A 77 -8.65 16.81 -17.54
CA LEU A 77 -8.10 15.66 -18.26
C LEU A 77 -8.54 14.29 -17.73
N ARG A 78 -8.95 14.22 -16.46
CA ARG A 78 -9.20 12.93 -15.78
C ARG A 78 -10.60 12.81 -15.18
N THR A 79 -11.48 13.80 -15.37
CA THR A 79 -12.86 13.76 -14.87
C THR A 79 -13.88 14.08 -15.97
N ARG A 80 -15.15 13.89 -15.65
CA ARG A 80 -16.26 14.27 -16.55
C ARG A 80 -16.78 15.69 -16.27
N ILE A 81 -16.04 16.50 -15.51
CA ILE A 81 -16.40 17.90 -15.24
C ILE A 81 -16.21 18.70 -16.52
N GLY A 82 -17.23 19.49 -16.90
CA GLY A 82 -17.12 20.32 -18.11
C GLY A 82 -15.95 21.30 -18.01
N ALA A 83 -15.20 21.46 -19.10
CA ALA A 83 -13.99 22.27 -19.13
C ALA A 83 -14.20 23.72 -18.63
N HIS A 84 -15.33 24.34 -19.00
CA HIS A 84 -15.66 25.69 -18.51
C HIS A 84 -15.79 25.73 -16.98
N ALA A 85 -16.46 24.75 -16.37
CA ALA A 85 -16.64 24.70 -14.92
C ALA A 85 -15.30 24.44 -14.19
N ALA A 86 -14.46 23.55 -14.73
CA ALA A 86 -13.13 23.26 -14.17
C ALA A 86 -12.23 24.51 -14.17
N VAL A 87 -12.22 25.27 -15.27
CA VAL A 87 -11.44 26.52 -15.38
C VAL A 87 -12.03 27.59 -14.46
N ASP A 88 -13.34 27.84 -14.51
CA ASP A 88 -13.97 28.91 -13.76
C ASP A 88 -13.83 28.76 -12.25
N THR A 89 -14.09 27.56 -11.72
CA THR A 89 -13.93 27.27 -10.28
C THR A 89 -12.47 27.38 -9.80
N SER A 90 -11.51 26.92 -10.60
CA SER A 90 -10.07 27.03 -10.28
C SER A 90 -9.60 28.49 -10.30
N VAL A 91 -10.05 29.27 -11.28
CA VAL A 91 -9.76 30.72 -11.38
C VAL A 91 -10.40 31.49 -10.22
N ALA A 92 -11.64 31.14 -9.85
CA ALA A 92 -12.32 31.77 -8.71
C ALA A 92 -11.57 31.49 -7.41
N LEU A 93 -11.12 30.25 -7.20
CA LEU A 93 -10.29 29.87 -6.05
C LEU A 93 -8.97 30.64 -6.02
N ALA A 94 -8.23 30.70 -7.15
CA ALA A 94 -7.00 31.45 -7.24
C ALA A 94 -7.19 32.96 -6.98
N ARG A 95 -8.31 33.51 -7.43
CA ARG A 95 -8.65 34.91 -7.19
C ARG A 95 -8.92 35.18 -5.71
N ALA A 96 -9.65 34.30 -5.05
CA ALA A 96 -9.96 34.42 -3.63
C ALA A 96 -8.70 34.34 -2.75
N GLU A 97 -7.78 33.41 -3.07
CA GLU A 97 -6.59 33.16 -2.27
C GLU A 97 -5.41 34.12 -2.59
N PHE A 98 -5.27 34.56 -3.86
CA PHE A 98 -4.05 35.24 -4.34
C PHE A 98 -4.30 36.52 -5.14
N GLY A 99 -5.53 36.89 -5.41
CA GLY A 99 -5.89 38.07 -6.16
C GLY A 99 -5.87 37.91 -7.69
N ALA A 100 -6.21 39.01 -8.40
CA ALA A 100 -6.51 38.98 -9.83
C ALA A 100 -5.32 38.59 -10.73
N GLY A 101 -4.09 38.99 -10.40
CA GLY A 101 -2.91 38.70 -11.22
C GLY A 101 -2.62 37.21 -11.31
N LYS A 102 -2.59 36.50 -10.16
CA LYS A 102 -2.39 35.06 -10.13
C LYS A 102 -3.59 34.28 -10.72
N ALA A 103 -4.81 34.78 -10.56
CA ALA A 103 -5.98 34.20 -11.21
C ALA A 103 -5.90 34.29 -12.74
N GLY A 104 -5.35 35.36 -13.30
CA GLY A 104 -5.09 35.50 -14.73
C GLY A 104 -4.11 34.46 -15.26
N PHE A 105 -3.04 34.17 -14.49
CA PHE A 105 -2.08 33.12 -14.82
C PHE A 105 -2.73 31.73 -14.81
N VAL A 106 -3.51 31.39 -13.76
CA VAL A 106 -4.25 30.11 -13.68
C VAL A 106 -5.19 29.96 -14.88
N ASN A 107 -5.93 31.02 -15.24
CA ASN A 107 -6.81 30.98 -16.40
C ASN A 107 -6.05 30.69 -17.71
N ALA A 108 -4.91 31.35 -17.93
CA ALA A 108 -4.10 31.15 -19.12
C ALA A 108 -3.58 29.71 -19.22
N VAL A 109 -3.02 29.16 -18.13
CA VAL A 109 -2.49 27.80 -18.10
C VAL A 109 -3.60 26.77 -18.31
N LEU A 110 -4.72 26.88 -17.59
CA LEU A 110 -5.83 25.91 -17.71
C LEU A 110 -6.52 25.94 -19.07
N ARG A 111 -6.63 27.11 -19.72
CA ARG A 111 -7.16 27.19 -21.08
C ARG A 111 -6.26 26.45 -22.08
N ARG A 112 -4.94 26.63 -22.00
CA ARG A 112 -3.99 25.90 -22.83
C ARG A 112 -4.01 24.39 -22.54
N ALA A 113 -4.12 24.00 -21.27
CA ALA A 113 -4.26 22.58 -20.90
C ALA A 113 -5.51 21.92 -21.48
N GLY A 114 -6.61 22.68 -21.58
CA GLY A 114 -7.88 22.23 -22.16
C GLY A 114 -7.94 22.26 -23.70
N GLU A 115 -6.89 22.70 -24.40
CA GLU A 115 -6.81 22.67 -25.88
C GLU A 115 -6.56 21.24 -26.43
N ARG A 116 -6.08 20.35 -25.58
CA ARG A 116 -5.82 18.94 -25.90
C ARG A 116 -6.50 18.02 -24.90
N ASP A 117 -6.88 16.85 -25.33
CA ASP A 117 -7.34 15.79 -24.45
C ASP A 117 -6.18 15.05 -23.79
N ALA A 118 -6.52 14.11 -22.88
CA ALA A 118 -5.50 13.35 -22.15
C ALA A 118 -4.59 12.50 -23.07
N ALA A 119 -5.15 11.91 -24.13
CA ALA A 119 -4.40 11.07 -25.06
C ALA A 119 -3.41 11.91 -25.88
N GLU A 120 -3.85 13.09 -26.35
CA GLU A 120 -2.99 14.04 -27.08
C GLU A 120 -1.84 14.56 -26.20
N TRP A 121 -2.08 14.77 -24.91
CA TRP A 121 -1.03 15.15 -23.96
C TRP A 121 -0.03 14.01 -23.70
N ILE A 122 -0.50 12.76 -23.60
CA ILE A 122 0.36 11.59 -23.48
C ILE A 122 1.25 11.47 -24.72
N GLU A 123 0.66 11.51 -25.92
CA GLU A 123 1.42 11.43 -27.18
C GLU A 123 2.50 12.53 -27.30
N LEU A 124 2.21 13.72 -26.79
CA LEU A 124 3.14 14.86 -26.86
C LEU A 124 4.27 14.76 -25.84
N LEU A 125 3.99 14.35 -24.60
CA LEU A 125 4.88 14.50 -23.45
C LEU A 125 5.50 13.21 -22.94
N ALA A 126 4.91 12.03 -23.25
CA ALA A 126 5.45 10.76 -22.77
C ALA A 126 6.84 10.46 -23.38
N PRO A 127 7.73 9.84 -22.60
CA PRO A 127 8.97 9.31 -23.13
C PRO A 127 8.76 8.37 -24.32
N ARG A 128 9.74 8.26 -25.20
CA ARG A 128 9.63 7.41 -26.40
C ARG A 128 9.96 5.94 -26.13
N ASP A 129 10.65 5.65 -25.04
CA ASP A 129 10.91 4.26 -24.66
C ASP A 129 9.63 3.61 -24.09
N PRO A 130 9.41 2.30 -24.33
CA PRO A 130 8.15 1.64 -23.97
C PRO A 130 7.81 1.72 -22.49
N VAL A 131 8.77 1.52 -21.61
CA VAL A 131 8.53 1.54 -20.15
C VAL A 131 8.24 2.96 -19.68
N GLY A 132 9.00 3.94 -20.16
CA GLY A 132 8.78 5.35 -19.84
C GLY A 132 7.44 5.86 -20.37
N HIS A 133 7.02 5.41 -21.56
CA HIS A 133 5.70 5.75 -22.11
C HIS A 133 4.57 5.25 -21.21
N LEU A 134 4.57 3.94 -20.87
CA LEU A 134 3.58 3.35 -19.99
C LEU A 134 3.60 3.98 -18.57
N ALA A 135 4.80 4.29 -18.06
CA ALA A 135 4.96 4.98 -16.79
C ALA A 135 4.24 6.34 -16.80
N PHE A 136 4.41 7.12 -17.85
CA PHE A 136 3.76 8.42 -18.00
C PHE A 136 2.25 8.28 -18.17
N GLU A 137 1.78 7.38 -19.03
CA GLU A 137 0.37 7.11 -19.29
C GLU A 137 -0.39 6.75 -18.01
N HIS A 138 0.21 5.87 -17.18
CA HIS A 138 -0.37 5.40 -15.91
C HIS A 138 0.12 6.18 -14.68
N ALA A 139 0.70 7.36 -14.89
CA ALA A 139 1.10 8.28 -13.83
C ALA A 139 2.07 7.66 -12.79
N HIS A 140 3.12 7.02 -13.25
CA HIS A 140 4.22 6.50 -12.43
C HIS A 140 5.56 7.16 -12.77
N PRO A 141 6.48 7.32 -11.82
CA PRO A 141 7.89 7.51 -12.14
C PRO A 141 8.45 6.34 -12.95
N THR A 142 9.26 6.60 -13.96
CA THR A 142 9.82 5.57 -14.86
C THR A 142 10.56 4.47 -14.09
N TRP A 143 11.30 4.80 -13.02
CA TRP A 143 12.03 3.81 -12.24
C TRP A 143 11.10 2.82 -11.50
N ILE A 144 9.88 3.25 -11.11
CA ILE A 144 8.86 2.38 -10.50
C ILE A 144 8.29 1.43 -11.55
N ALA A 145 7.94 1.95 -12.74
CA ALA A 145 7.48 1.11 -13.84
C ALA A 145 8.54 0.08 -14.26
N GLN A 146 9.83 0.48 -14.25
CA GLN A 146 10.93 -0.46 -14.51
C GLN A 146 11.02 -1.54 -13.42
N ALA A 147 10.87 -1.17 -12.13
CA ALA A 147 10.84 -2.13 -11.03
C ALA A 147 9.69 -3.15 -11.16
N PHE A 148 8.53 -2.70 -11.65
CA PHE A 148 7.40 -3.60 -11.96
C PHE A 148 7.72 -4.51 -13.14
N ALA A 149 8.27 -3.97 -14.23
CA ALA A 149 8.68 -4.76 -15.40
C ALA A 149 9.72 -5.85 -15.05
N ASP A 150 10.72 -5.47 -14.24
CA ASP A 150 11.77 -6.40 -13.79
C ASP A 150 11.17 -7.52 -12.91
N ALA A 151 10.21 -7.20 -12.06
CA ALA A 151 9.54 -8.18 -11.19
C ALA A 151 8.56 -9.09 -11.95
N LEU A 152 7.90 -8.60 -12.99
CA LEU A 152 7.08 -9.39 -13.91
C LEU A 152 7.95 -10.36 -14.75
N GLY A 153 9.18 -9.97 -15.07
CA GLY A 153 10.11 -10.84 -15.77
C GLY A 153 9.57 -11.35 -17.11
N ALA A 154 9.29 -12.64 -17.23
CA ALA A 154 8.73 -13.24 -18.44
C ALA A 154 7.34 -12.71 -18.81
N ASP A 155 6.59 -12.22 -17.80
CA ASP A 155 5.24 -11.67 -17.93
C ASP A 155 5.26 -10.14 -18.13
N ALA A 156 6.40 -9.55 -18.54
CA ALA A 156 6.54 -8.10 -18.73
C ALA A 156 5.53 -7.50 -19.74
N ALA A 157 4.91 -8.31 -20.57
CA ALA A 157 3.80 -7.88 -21.43
C ALA A 157 2.58 -7.37 -20.63
N GLU A 158 2.43 -7.78 -19.37
CA GLU A 158 1.37 -7.34 -18.45
C GLU A 158 1.67 -6.00 -17.75
N LEU A 159 2.80 -5.35 -18.06
CA LEU A 159 3.20 -4.11 -17.38
C LEU A 159 2.11 -3.03 -17.45
N ALA A 160 1.48 -2.87 -18.62
CA ALA A 160 0.39 -1.90 -18.79
C ALA A 160 -0.77 -2.17 -17.84
N ASP A 161 -1.21 -3.43 -17.74
CA ASP A 161 -2.30 -3.85 -16.85
C ASP A 161 -1.92 -3.67 -15.38
N ALA A 162 -0.68 -4.00 -15.01
CA ALA A 162 -0.16 -3.84 -13.65
C ALA A 162 -0.15 -2.37 -13.21
N LEU A 163 0.36 -1.47 -14.07
CA LEU A 163 0.39 -0.03 -13.79
C LEU A 163 -1.01 0.58 -13.80
N ALA A 164 -1.89 0.15 -14.72
CA ALA A 164 -3.29 0.58 -14.75
C ALA A 164 -4.04 0.19 -13.46
N ALA A 165 -3.86 -1.04 -12.98
CA ALA A 165 -4.47 -1.50 -11.74
C ALA A 165 -3.92 -0.78 -10.51
N ASP A 166 -2.63 -0.40 -10.50
CA ASP A 166 -2.03 0.40 -9.44
C ASP A 166 -2.45 1.87 -9.50
N ASP A 167 -2.86 2.38 -10.66
CA ASP A 167 -3.46 3.72 -10.83
C ASP A 167 -4.96 3.74 -10.51
N ALA A 168 -5.62 2.60 -10.46
CA ALA A 168 -7.05 2.51 -10.18
C ALA A 168 -7.37 2.75 -8.69
N ARG A 169 -8.62 3.15 -8.43
CA ARG A 169 -9.12 3.22 -7.05
C ARG A 169 -9.28 1.81 -6.49
N PRO A 170 -8.60 1.44 -5.38
CA PRO A 170 -8.72 0.12 -4.81
C PRO A 170 -10.10 -0.08 -4.16
N ALA A 171 -10.62 -1.30 -4.21
CA ALA A 171 -11.70 -1.71 -3.35
C ALA A 171 -11.29 -1.64 -1.87
N VAL A 172 -12.25 -1.46 -0.98
CA VAL A 172 -12.02 -1.54 0.45
C VAL A 172 -12.14 -3.00 0.87
N HIS A 173 -11.05 -3.57 1.37
CA HIS A 173 -11.07 -4.93 1.92
C HIS A 173 -11.20 -4.85 3.44
N LEU A 174 -12.10 -5.65 3.98
CA LEU A 174 -12.22 -5.93 5.40
C LEU A 174 -11.65 -7.31 5.71
N VAL A 175 -11.18 -7.49 6.94
CA VAL A 175 -10.88 -8.79 7.53
C VAL A 175 -11.91 -9.05 8.63
N ALA A 176 -12.61 -10.18 8.56
CA ALA A 176 -13.40 -10.72 9.64
C ALA A 176 -12.45 -11.27 10.71
N ARG A 177 -12.66 -10.95 11.98
CA ARG A 177 -11.82 -11.46 13.07
C ARG A 177 -12.19 -12.93 13.34
N PRO A 178 -11.23 -13.87 13.17
CA PRO A 178 -11.45 -15.28 13.53
C PRO A 178 -11.93 -15.43 14.97
N GLY A 179 -12.99 -16.19 15.16
CA GLY A 179 -13.61 -16.42 16.48
C GLY A 179 -14.74 -15.45 16.84
N ASP A 180 -14.80 -14.27 16.23
CA ASP A 180 -15.82 -13.24 16.53
C ASP A 180 -16.92 -13.19 15.45
N ILE A 181 -16.51 -13.21 14.17
CA ILE A 181 -17.43 -13.15 13.03
C ILE A 181 -16.83 -13.89 11.83
N THR A 182 -17.67 -14.54 11.03
CA THR A 182 -17.25 -15.15 9.76
C THR A 182 -17.27 -14.13 8.61
N ALA A 183 -16.57 -14.43 7.50
CA ALA A 183 -16.61 -13.57 6.30
C ALA A 183 -18.04 -13.52 5.71
N GLU A 184 -18.77 -14.64 5.72
CA GLU A 184 -20.16 -14.71 5.26
C GLU A 184 -21.08 -13.78 6.09
N GLU A 185 -21.01 -13.86 7.43
CA GLU A 185 -21.77 -12.98 8.32
C GLU A 185 -21.39 -11.51 8.12
N LEU A 186 -20.08 -11.22 8.01
CA LEU A 186 -19.59 -9.86 7.77
C LEU A 186 -20.08 -9.33 6.43
N ALA A 187 -20.03 -10.11 5.37
CA ALA A 187 -20.55 -9.73 4.06
C ALA A 187 -22.05 -9.43 4.12
N LEU A 188 -22.83 -10.29 4.81
CA LEU A 188 -24.27 -10.10 4.98
C LEU A 188 -24.62 -8.80 5.71
N VAL A 189 -23.95 -8.50 6.82
CA VAL A 189 -24.28 -7.31 7.63
C VAL A 189 -23.73 -6.02 7.05
N THR A 190 -22.70 -6.08 6.21
CA THR A 190 -22.10 -4.90 5.57
C THR A 190 -22.62 -4.64 4.16
N GLY A 191 -23.31 -5.61 3.55
CA GLY A 191 -23.67 -5.59 2.14
C GLY A 191 -22.48 -5.74 1.21
N GLY A 192 -21.37 -6.30 1.70
CA GLY A 192 -20.17 -6.60 0.93
C GLY A 192 -20.23 -7.98 0.28
N GLU A 193 -19.15 -8.34 -0.40
CA GLU A 193 -18.94 -9.66 -1.01
C GLU A 193 -17.77 -10.37 -0.31
N GLU A 194 -17.85 -11.68 -0.13
CA GLU A 194 -16.72 -12.46 0.39
C GLU A 194 -15.50 -12.32 -0.50
N GLY A 195 -14.31 -12.28 0.12
CA GLY A 195 -13.03 -12.18 -0.57
C GLY A 195 -12.75 -13.43 -1.42
N ARG A 196 -11.82 -13.28 -2.37
CA ARG A 196 -11.53 -14.35 -3.34
C ARG A 196 -10.53 -15.36 -2.80
N TRP A 197 -9.64 -14.95 -1.91
CA TRP A 197 -8.43 -15.71 -1.56
C TRP A 197 -8.31 -16.00 -0.07
N SER A 198 -8.66 -15.03 0.78
CA SER A 198 -8.65 -15.18 2.23
C SER A 198 -10.02 -15.59 2.74
N PRO A 199 -10.12 -16.61 3.59
CA PRO A 199 -11.40 -17.03 4.19
C PRO A 199 -11.97 -16.00 5.17
N TYR A 200 -11.25 -14.90 5.40
CA TYR A 200 -11.65 -13.83 6.32
C TYR A 200 -11.90 -12.50 5.58
N ALA A 201 -11.67 -12.45 4.27
CA ALA A 201 -11.81 -11.20 3.51
C ALA A 201 -13.26 -10.92 3.13
N VAL A 202 -13.62 -9.63 3.17
CA VAL A 202 -14.87 -9.10 2.59
C VAL A 202 -14.55 -7.82 1.82
N TYR A 203 -15.12 -7.69 0.63
CA TYR A 203 -14.97 -6.51 -0.23
C TYR A 203 -16.17 -5.59 -0.09
N LEU A 204 -15.89 -4.30 0.03
CA LEU A 204 -16.91 -3.26 -0.01
C LEU A 204 -16.79 -2.47 -1.31
N GLU A 205 -17.91 -2.26 -2.00
CA GLU A 205 -17.95 -1.40 -3.18
C GLU A 205 -17.68 0.07 -2.87
N GLY A 206 -17.92 0.50 -1.62
CA GLY A 206 -17.71 1.88 -1.19
C GLY A 206 -18.19 2.14 0.24
N GLY A 207 -18.27 3.42 0.59
CA GLY A 207 -18.69 3.84 1.92
C GLY A 207 -17.52 4.18 2.85
N ASP A 208 -17.83 4.49 4.10
CA ASP A 208 -16.87 4.74 5.17
C ASP A 208 -16.85 3.52 6.10
N PRO A 209 -15.80 2.66 6.03
CA PRO A 209 -15.71 1.47 6.87
C PRO A 209 -15.79 1.76 8.37
N GLY A 210 -15.35 2.96 8.80
CA GLY A 210 -15.40 3.36 10.20
C GLY A 210 -16.83 3.58 10.75
N LYS A 211 -17.84 3.60 9.88
CA LYS A 211 -19.27 3.67 10.27
C LYS A 211 -19.91 2.30 10.46
N LEU A 212 -19.27 1.24 10.00
CA LEU A 212 -19.77 -0.12 10.11
C LEU A 212 -19.68 -0.61 11.56
N GLU A 213 -20.77 -1.19 12.07
CA GLU A 213 -20.83 -1.69 13.43
C GLU A 213 -19.76 -2.76 13.73
N PRO A 214 -19.56 -3.80 12.90
CA PRO A 214 -18.50 -4.79 13.14
C PRO A 214 -17.09 -4.20 13.24
N VAL A 215 -16.82 -3.12 12.48
CA VAL A 215 -15.52 -2.43 12.54
C VAL A 215 -15.39 -1.59 13.82
N ARG A 216 -16.47 -0.95 14.26
CA ARG A 216 -16.48 -0.16 15.50
C ARG A 216 -16.38 -1.03 16.75
N GLU A 217 -16.92 -2.21 16.71
CA GLU A 217 -16.91 -3.20 17.80
C GLU A 217 -15.64 -4.08 17.78
N GLY A 218 -14.79 -3.91 16.76
CA GLY A 218 -13.53 -4.63 16.65
C GLY A 218 -13.66 -6.07 16.14
N MET A 219 -14.86 -6.51 15.73
CA MET A 219 -15.08 -7.82 15.10
C MET A 219 -14.53 -7.89 13.67
N ALA A 220 -14.31 -6.74 13.05
CA ALA A 220 -13.70 -6.62 11.73
C ALA A 220 -12.76 -5.41 11.67
N ALA A 221 -11.84 -5.41 10.70
CA ALA A 221 -10.95 -4.30 10.46
C ALA A 221 -10.72 -4.08 8.95
N VAL A 222 -10.24 -2.88 8.57
CA VAL A 222 -9.80 -2.63 7.20
C VAL A 222 -8.40 -3.23 7.03
N GLN A 223 -8.28 -4.21 6.15
CA GLN A 223 -7.01 -4.85 5.82
C GLN A 223 -7.04 -5.40 4.39
N ASP A 224 -6.01 -5.06 3.59
CA ASP A 224 -5.86 -5.64 2.26
C ASP A 224 -5.80 -7.17 2.32
N GLU A 225 -6.48 -7.83 1.39
CA GLU A 225 -6.56 -9.29 1.37
C GLU A 225 -5.18 -9.94 1.19
N GLY A 226 -4.29 -9.35 0.37
CA GLY A 226 -2.91 -9.81 0.26
C GLY A 226 -2.16 -9.76 1.60
N SER A 227 -2.43 -8.72 2.41
CA SER A 227 -1.88 -8.62 3.77
C SER A 227 -2.43 -9.69 4.72
N GLN A 228 -3.69 -10.13 4.54
CA GLN A 228 -4.26 -11.27 5.28
C GLN A 228 -3.56 -12.58 4.88
N LEU A 229 -3.32 -12.78 3.57
CA LEU A 229 -2.64 -13.97 3.05
C LEU A 229 -1.21 -14.10 3.60
N VAL A 230 -0.51 -13.00 3.88
CA VAL A 230 0.79 -13.01 4.54
C VAL A 230 0.71 -13.64 5.93
N ALA A 231 -0.23 -13.23 6.76
CA ALA A 231 -0.43 -13.80 8.09
C ALA A 231 -0.87 -15.27 8.01
N LEU A 232 -1.75 -15.61 7.07
CA LEU A 232 -2.21 -16.98 6.85
C LEU A 232 -1.09 -17.90 6.36
N ALA A 233 -0.19 -17.42 5.51
CA ALA A 233 0.95 -18.20 5.07
C ALA A 233 1.85 -18.61 6.26
N LEU A 234 2.05 -17.73 7.25
CA LEU A 234 2.79 -18.07 8.45
C LEU A 234 2.12 -19.19 9.25
N THR A 235 0.81 -19.12 9.46
CA THR A 235 0.07 -20.09 10.26
C THR A 235 -0.07 -21.44 9.56
N ARG A 236 -0.08 -21.47 8.24
CA ARG A 236 -0.18 -22.69 7.42
C ARG A 236 1.15 -23.41 7.20
N ALA A 237 2.27 -22.72 7.40
CA ALA A 237 3.58 -23.33 7.22
C ALA A 237 3.77 -24.50 8.19
N GLN A 238 4.23 -25.64 7.68
CA GLN A 238 4.53 -26.79 8.51
C GLN A 238 5.83 -26.57 9.27
N LEU A 239 5.84 -26.94 10.55
CA LEU A 239 7.00 -26.90 11.41
C LEU A 239 7.65 -28.29 11.49
N ASP A 240 8.96 -28.32 11.67
CA ASP A 240 9.62 -29.53 12.13
C ASP A 240 9.51 -29.60 13.65
N GLY A 241 8.69 -30.55 14.13
CA GLY A 241 8.33 -30.70 15.54
C GLY A 241 7.06 -29.90 15.95
N PRO A 242 6.72 -29.93 17.26
CA PRO A 242 5.49 -29.35 17.75
C PRO A 242 5.50 -27.82 17.68
N ASP A 243 4.33 -27.22 17.45
CA ASP A 243 4.11 -25.79 17.66
C ASP A 243 3.84 -25.56 19.16
N ASN A 244 4.74 -24.84 19.82
CA ASN A 244 4.59 -24.55 21.25
C ASN A 244 3.81 -23.24 21.50
N GLY A 245 3.33 -22.61 20.43
CA GLY A 245 2.48 -21.41 20.47
C GLY A 245 3.23 -20.12 20.77
N ARG A 246 4.53 -20.06 20.52
CA ARG A 246 5.33 -18.85 20.62
C ARG A 246 5.50 -18.23 19.25
N TRP A 247 4.66 -17.26 18.93
CA TRP A 247 4.67 -16.56 17.65
C TRP A 247 5.17 -15.12 17.81
N LEU A 248 5.73 -14.55 16.77
CA LEU A 248 6.27 -13.18 16.74
C LEU A 248 5.88 -12.46 15.46
N ASP A 249 5.37 -11.24 15.58
CA ASP A 249 5.29 -10.24 14.50
C ASP A 249 6.36 -9.17 14.76
N MET A 250 7.43 -9.19 13.97
CA MET A 250 8.63 -8.39 14.22
C MET A 250 8.50 -6.93 13.75
N CYS A 251 7.53 -6.62 12.88
CA CYS A 251 7.30 -5.28 12.35
C CYS A 251 5.79 -4.95 12.39
N ALA A 252 5.20 -5.06 13.58
CA ALA A 252 3.76 -5.20 13.77
C ALA A 252 2.91 -3.98 13.41
N GLY A 253 3.48 -2.77 13.39
CA GLY A 253 2.69 -1.54 13.16
C GLY A 253 2.08 -1.46 11.76
N PRO A 254 0.80 -1.08 11.63
CA PRO A 254 -0.09 -0.52 12.65
C PRO A 254 -0.98 -1.55 13.37
N GLY A 255 -0.75 -2.88 13.26
CA GLY A 255 -1.43 -3.90 14.04
C GLY A 255 -2.32 -4.87 13.27
N GLY A 256 -2.55 -4.67 11.96
CA GLY A 256 -3.48 -5.51 11.21
C GLY A 256 -3.07 -6.99 11.14
N LYS A 257 -1.80 -7.29 10.84
CA LYS A 257 -1.29 -8.67 10.80
C LYS A 257 -1.19 -9.26 12.21
N ALA A 258 -0.69 -8.46 13.18
CA ALA A 258 -0.63 -8.86 14.58
C ALA A 258 -2.02 -9.23 15.14
N ALA A 259 -3.07 -8.48 14.78
CA ALA A 259 -4.44 -8.77 15.20
C ALA A 259 -4.96 -10.07 14.58
N LEU A 260 -4.73 -10.30 13.29
CA LEU A 260 -5.13 -11.55 12.63
C LEU A 260 -4.37 -12.75 13.21
N LEU A 261 -3.04 -12.64 13.42
CA LEU A 261 -2.24 -13.67 14.07
C LEU A 261 -2.71 -13.91 15.51
N GLY A 262 -3.01 -12.84 16.27
CA GLY A 262 -3.52 -12.95 17.63
C GLY A 262 -4.87 -13.65 17.71
N ALA A 263 -5.80 -13.35 16.80
CA ALA A 263 -7.08 -14.02 16.75
C ALA A 263 -6.95 -15.51 16.42
N LEU A 264 -6.07 -15.86 15.48
CA LEU A 264 -5.77 -17.26 15.13
C LEU A 264 -5.07 -17.97 16.30
N ALA A 265 -4.09 -17.34 16.93
CA ALA A 265 -3.39 -17.89 18.10
C ALA A 265 -4.33 -18.15 19.28
N ALA A 266 -5.34 -17.29 19.48
CA ALA A 266 -6.32 -17.45 20.56
C ALA A 266 -7.11 -18.76 20.43
N ILE A 267 -7.39 -19.23 19.21
CA ILE A 267 -8.14 -20.48 18.97
C ILE A 267 -7.40 -21.69 19.57
N ASP A 268 -6.07 -21.69 19.45
CA ASP A 268 -5.21 -22.78 19.91
C ASP A 268 -4.61 -22.53 21.31
N GLY A 269 -4.94 -21.40 21.96
CA GLY A 269 -4.41 -21.00 23.25
C GLY A 269 -2.94 -20.53 23.18
N PHE A 270 -2.50 -20.06 22.03
CA PHE A 270 -1.16 -19.57 21.76
C PHE A 270 -1.01 -18.07 22.03
N GLN A 271 0.22 -17.55 21.95
CA GLN A 271 0.53 -16.15 22.20
C GLN A 271 1.38 -15.57 21.08
N VAL A 272 1.19 -14.27 20.85
CA VAL A 272 1.95 -13.50 19.87
C VAL A 272 2.69 -12.37 20.57
N ASP A 273 4.01 -12.29 20.38
CA ASP A 273 4.76 -11.08 20.66
C ASP A 273 4.74 -10.18 19.41
N ALA A 274 4.57 -8.88 19.59
CA ALA A 274 4.49 -7.90 18.52
C ALA A 274 5.49 -6.76 18.77
N VAL A 275 6.42 -6.54 17.86
CA VAL A 275 7.48 -5.54 17.99
C VAL A 275 7.24 -4.36 17.04
N GLU A 276 7.29 -3.14 17.56
CA GLU A 276 7.20 -1.91 16.78
C GLU A 276 8.06 -0.82 17.43
N PRO A 277 9.04 -0.23 16.73
CA PRO A 277 9.95 0.74 17.34
C PRO A 277 9.33 2.11 17.64
N ALA A 278 8.28 2.51 16.93
CA ALA A 278 7.66 3.81 17.08
C ALA A 278 6.48 3.75 18.06
N GLU A 279 6.58 4.44 19.25
CA GLU A 279 5.56 4.41 20.29
C GLU A 279 4.14 4.71 19.79
N HIS A 280 3.99 5.74 18.93
CA HIS A 280 2.68 6.08 18.38
C HIS A 280 2.06 4.98 17.49
N ARG A 281 2.90 4.15 16.82
CA ARG A 281 2.45 3.00 16.04
C ARG A 281 2.21 1.78 16.92
N ALA A 282 3.05 1.58 17.95
CA ALA A 282 2.85 0.54 18.94
C ALA A 282 1.51 0.73 19.69
N GLU A 283 1.10 1.98 19.95
CA GLU A 283 -0.22 2.27 20.49
C GLU A 283 -1.37 1.87 19.55
N LEU A 284 -1.18 1.99 18.23
CA LEU A 284 -2.15 1.46 17.27
C LEU A 284 -2.22 -0.07 17.32
N VAL A 285 -1.07 -0.73 17.47
CA VAL A 285 -1.01 -2.19 17.63
C VAL A 285 -1.76 -2.60 18.91
N ARG A 286 -1.51 -1.95 20.06
CA ARG A 286 -2.22 -2.24 21.31
C ARG A 286 -3.72 -2.10 21.15
N LYS A 287 -4.19 -1.08 20.44
CA LYS A 287 -5.63 -0.89 20.18
C LYS A 287 -6.22 -1.97 19.28
N ALA A 288 -5.50 -2.35 18.25
CA ALA A 288 -5.96 -3.38 17.30
C ALA A 288 -6.01 -4.78 17.94
N THR A 289 -5.22 -5.00 19.00
CA THR A 289 -5.03 -6.31 19.67
C THR A 289 -5.50 -6.35 21.12
N ALA A 290 -6.32 -5.36 21.57
CA ALA A 290 -6.65 -5.17 22.99
C ALA A 290 -7.21 -6.42 23.69
N ASP A 291 -8.05 -7.19 22.98
CA ASP A 291 -8.74 -8.37 23.50
C ASP A 291 -8.11 -9.69 22.99
N LEU A 292 -6.88 -9.63 22.45
CA LEU A 292 -6.18 -10.76 21.86
C LEU A 292 -4.94 -11.14 22.69
N PRO A 293 -4.45 -12.38 22.61
CA PRO A 293 -3.25 -12.82 23.31
C PRO A 293 -1.97 -12.26 22.63
N VAL A 294 -1.89 -10.94 22.51
CA VAL A 294 -0.78 -10.23 21.88
C VAL A 294 -0.09 -9.32 22.88
N ARG A 295 1.22 -9.50 23.03
CA ARG A 295 2.06 -8.64 23.86
C ARG A 295 2.86 -7.68 22.96
N VAL A 296 2.67 -6.39 23.14
CA VAL A 296 3.32 -5.35 22.34
C VAL A 296 4.59 -4.85 23.02
N HIS A 297 5.70 -4.91 22.30
CA HIS A 297 7.03 -4.44 22.70
C HIS A 297 7.43 -3.22 21.85
N VAL A 298 7.79 -2.14 22.53
CA VAL A 298 8.34 -0.95 21.84
C VAL A 298 9.85 -1.11 21.78
N ALA A 299 10.32 -1.64 20.66
CA ALA A 299 11.74 -1.94 20.46
C ALA A 299 12.08 -1.98 18.97
N ASP A 300 13.34 -1.83 18.64
CA ASP A 300 13.83 -2.14 17.29
C ASP A 300 13.87 -3.66 17.11
N GLY A 301 13.27 -4.15 16.02
CA GLY A 301 13.26 -5.59 15.72
C GLY A 301 14.65 -6.21 15.61
N ARG A 302 15.66 -5.41 15.29
CA ARG A 302 17.06 -5.85 15.21
C ARG A 302 17.68 -6.14 16.59
N ASP A 303 17.16 -5.49 17.63
CA ASP A 303 17.60 -5.65 19.03
C ASP A 303 16.38 -5.54 19.96
N SER A 304 15.47 -6.49 19.83
CA SER A 304 14.19 -6.49 20.55
C SER A 304 14.29 -6.87 22.03
N GLY A 305 15.41 -7.43 22.46
CA GLY A 305 15.60 -7.99 23.81
C GLY A 305 14.77 -9.24 24.08
N LEU A 306 14.11 -9.82 23.08
CA LEU A 306 13.32 -11.03 23.21
C LEU A 306 14.19 -12.29 23.31
N THR A 307 13.72 -13.28 24.07
CA THR A 307 14.42 -14.54 24.23
C THR A 307 14.15 -15.48 23.04
N PRO A 308 15.18 -16.11 22.44
CA PRO A 308 15.00 -17.08 21.36
C PRO A 308 14.07 -18.24 21.70
N GLY A 309 13.58 -18.94 20.67
CA GLY A 309 12.71 -20.10 20.78
C GLY A 309 11.31 -19.89 20.23
N TYR A 310 11.14 -18.95 19.29
CA TYR A 310 9.87 -18.77 18.57
C TYR A 310 9.66 -19.89 17.55
N ASP A 311 8.43 -20.37 17.47
CA ASP A 311 8.01 -21.38 16.49
C ASP A 311 7.76 -20.74 15.12
N ARG A 312 7.13 -19.56 15.11
CA ARG A 312 6.72 -18.82 13.94
C ARG A 312 7.07 -17.34 14.07
N ILE A 313 7.72 -16.78 13.06
CA ILE A 313 8.05 -15.35 13.02
C ILE A 313 7.54 -14.74 11.72
N LEU A 314 6.82 -13.64 11.82
CA LEU A 314 6.49 -12.77 10.70
C LEU A 314 7.49 -11.61 10.65
N VAL A 315 8.07 -11.38 9.48
CA VAL A 315 8.85 -10.18 9.17
C VAL A 315 8.16 -9.47 8.00
N ASP A 316 7.09 -8.73 8.30
CA ASP A 316 6.48 -7.81 7.31
C ASP A 316 7.33 -6.53 7.25
N ALA A 317 8.39 -6.61 6.46
CA ALA A 317 9.51 -5.68 6.54
C ALA A 317 9.15 -4.27 6.05
N PRO A 318 9.68 -3.22 6.71
CA PRO A 318 9.66 -1.87 6.14
C PRO A 318 10.25 -1.90 4.73
N CYS A 319 9.53 -1.35 3.76
CA CYS A 319 9.90 -1.37 2.34
C CYS A 319 9.50 -0.07 1.65
N THR A 320 9.84 0.07 0.37
CA THR A 320 9.45 1.24 -0.42
C THR A 320 7.93 1.37 -0.55
N GLY A 321 7.18 0.28 -0.42
CA GLY A 321 5.72 0.27 -0.50
C GLY A 321 5.17 0.41 -1.91
N LEU A 322 5.96 0.08 -2.94
CA LEU A 322 5.56 0.22 -4.35
C LEU A 322 4.33 -0.60 -4.71
N GLY A 323 4.06 -1.68 -3.99
CA GLY A 323 2.89 -2.52 -4.21
C GLY A 323 1.58 -1.97 -3.63
N ALA A 324 1.64 -0.90 -2.80
CA ALA A 324 0.49 -0.29 -2.14
C ALA A 324 0.22 1.16 -2.57
N LEU A 325 0.80 1.61 -3.69
CA LEU A 325 0.71 2.99 -4.19
C LEU A 325 -0.72 3.39 -4.56
N ARG A 326 -1.56 2.44 -4.97
CA ARG A 326 -2.99 2.69 -5.22
C ARG A 326 -3.72 3.22 -3.97
N ARG A 327 -3.24 2.87 -2.75
CA ARG A 327 -3.78 3.32 -1.45
C ARG A 327 -3.08 4.57 -0.91
N ARG A 328 -1.84 4.83 -1.36
CA ARG A 328 -0.99 5.96 -0.97
C ARG A 328 -0.41 6.64 -2.20
N PRO A 329 -1.27 7.26 -3.03
CA PRO A 329 -0.89 7.70 -4.37
C PRO A 329 0.24 8.72 -4.39
N GLU A 330 0.37 9.56 -3.36
CA GLU A 330 1.45 10.54 -3.24
C GLU A 330 2.82 9.88 -3.00
N ALA A 331 2.86 8.66 -2.47
CA ALA A 331 4.11 7.98 -2.13
C ALA A 331 4.98 7.72 -3.38
N ARG A 332 4.35 7.50 -4.55
CA ARG A 332 5.07 7.27 -5.82
C ARG A 332 5.97 8.45 -6.24
N TRP A 333 5.62 9.67 -5.83
CA TRP A 333 6.36 10.89 -6.17
C TRP A 333 7.37 11.30 -5.10
N ARG A 334 7.36 10.63 -3.94
CA ARG A 334 8.29 10.87 -2.82
C ARG A 334 9.43 9.86 -2.79
N ARG A 335 9.12 8.61 -3.18
CA ARG A 335 10.11 7.53 -3.19
C ARG A 335 11.15 7.74 -4.28
N THR A 336 12.37 7.41 -3.93
CA THR A 336 13.54 7.48 -4.82
C THR A 336 14.28 6.15 -4.83
N PRO A 337 15.09 5.86 -5.86
CA PRO A 337 15.97 4.68 -5.86
C PRO A 337 16.94 4.62 -4.68
N ALA A 338 17.31 5.78 -4.09
CA ALA A 338 18.19 5.83 -2.92
C ALA A 338 17.53 5.21 -1.67
N ASP A 339 16.22 5.40 -1.50
CA ASP A 339 15.47 4.80 -0.37
C ASP A 339 15.56 3.27 -0.39
N VAL A 340 15.64 2.66 -1.57
CA VAL A 340 15.76 1.20 -1.74
C VAL A 340 17.02 0.67 -1.06
N ALA A 341 18.16 1.34 -1.27
CA ALA A 341 19.44 0.90 -0.75
C ALA A 341 19.44 0.83 0.80
N GLU A 342 18.87 1.84 1.45
CA GLU A 342 18.78 1.91 2.91
C GLU A 342 17.81 0.83 3.44
N LEU A 343 16.64 0.68 2.80
CA LEU A 343 15.63 -0.28 3.21
C LEU A 343 16.10 -1.73 3.04
N VAL A 344 16.84 -2.04 1.98
CA VAL A 344 17.40 -3.40 1.77
C VAL A 344 18.37 -3.78 2.87
N VAL A 345 19.18 -2.85 3.38
CA VAL A 345 20.07 -3.10 4.52
C VAL A 345 19.24 -3.44 5.76
N LEU A 346 18.25 -2.60 6.08
CA LEU A 346 17.34 -2.83 7.21
C LEU A 346 16.59 -4.16 7.10
N GLN A 347 16.08 -4.51 5.93
CA GLN A 347 15.36 -5.76 5.68
C GLN A 347 16.24 -6.99 5.95
N ARG A 348 17.50 -6.96 5.52
CA ARG A 348 18.46 -8.03 5.78
C ARG A 348 18.80 -8.16 7.27
N GLU A 349 18.96 -7.03 7.96
CA GLU A 349 19.23 -7.01 9.41
C GLU A 349 18.04 -7.56 10.21
N LEU A 350 16.81 -7.15 9.87
CA LEU A 350 15.59 -7.67 10.50
C LEU A 350 15.42 -9.17 10.28
N LEU A 351 15.62 -9.64 9.06
CA LEU A 351 15.51 -11.07 8.76
C LEU A 351 16.60 -11.89 9.47
N ALA A 352 17.81 -11.35 9.60
CA ALA A 352 18.88 -11.98 10.38
C ALA A 352 18.54 -12.04 11.88
N ALA A 353 18.00 -10.96 12.46
CA ALA A 353 17.54 -10.95 13.85
C ALA A 353 16.40 -11.94 14.10
N ALA A 354 15.44 -12.02 13.17
CA ALA A 354 14.37 -13.03 13.21
C ALA A 354 14.92 -14.45 13.23
N TRP A 355 15.93 -14.70 12.43
CA TRP A 355 16.59 -16.02 12.37
C TRP A 355 17.22 -16.45 13.69
N GLU A 356 17.83 -15.51 14.41
CA GLU A 356 18.42 -15.79 15.73
C GLU A 356 17.33 -16.11 16.78
N LEU A 357 16.17 -15.47 16.67
CA LEU A 357 15.04 -15.71 17.57
C LEU A 357 14.28 -16.99 17.26
N LEU A 358 14.36 -17.50 16.02
CA LEU A 358 13.65 -18.68 15.56
C LEU A 358 14.28 -19.95 16.13
N ARG A 359 13.47 -20.89 16.64
CA ARG A 359 13.97 -22.20 17.05
C ARG A 359 14.35 -23.08 15.84
N PRO A 360 15.20 -24.11 16.02
CA PRO A 360 15.34 -25.17 15.02
C PRO A 360 13.98 -25.79 14.67
N GLY A 361 13.72 -26.04 13.39
CA GLY A 361 12.45 -26.55 12.88
C GLY A 361 11.33 -25.50 12.80
N GLY A 362 11.55 -24.26 13.28
CA GLY A 362 10.61 -23.15 13.15
C GLY A 362 10.59 -22.54 11.75
N VAL A 363 9.62 -21.65 11.50
CA VAL A 363 9.44 -20.96 10.20
C VAL A 363 9.38 -19.46 10.39
N VAL A 364 10.10 -18.72 9.54
CA VAL A 364 9.92 -17.29 9.35
C VAL A 364 9.26 -17.04 8.00
N VAL A 365 8.23 -16.20 7.98
CA VAL A 365 7.69 -15.62 6.73
C VAL A 365 8.20 -14.20 6.62
N TYR A 366 8.95 -13.95 5.55
CA TYR A 366 9.37 -12.63 5.13
C TYR A 366 8.37 -12.09 4.13
N SER A 367 7.95 -10.84 4.27
CA SER A 367 7.05 -10.18 3.33
C SER A 367 7.37 -8.70 3.14
N THR A 368 6.99 -8.18 1.98
CA THR A 368 7.00 -6.74 1.66
C THR A 368 5.76 -6.38 0.84
N CYS A 369 5.27 -5.16 1.01
CA CYS A 369 4.30 -4.56 0.07
C CYS A 369 5.03 -3.83 -1.07
N SER A 370 5.99 -4.52 -1.68
CA SER A 370 6.79 -4.05 -2.83
C SER A 370 7.14 -5.23 -3.71
N PRO A 371 6.96 -5.15 -5.04
CA PRO A 371 7.43 -6.19 -5.95
C PRO A 371 8.91 -6.04 -6.32
N HIS A 372 9.60 -4.99 -5.86
CA HIS A 372 10.95 -4.64 -6.27
C HIS A 372 11.96 -5.72 -5.92
N LEU A 373 12.64 -6.28 -6.91
CA LEU A 373 13.53 -7.45 -6.76
C LEU A 373 14.61 -7.30 -5.67
N PRO A 374 15.27 -6.13 -5.50
CA PRO A 374 16.21 -5.93 -4.41
C PRO A 374 15.60 -6.09 -3.01
N GLU A 375 14.33 -5.75 -2.82
CA GLU A 375 13.61 -5.83 -1.54
C GLU A 375 12.92 -7.19 -1.32
N THR A 376 12.87 -8.05 -2.33
CA THR A 376 12.15 -9.33 -2.32
C THR A 376 13.11 -10.50 -2.46
N VAL A 377 13.23 -11.06 -3.64
CA VAL A 377 14.03 -12.27 -3.91
C VAL A 377 15.50 -12.11 -3.55
N ALA A 378 16.07 -10.90 -3.67
CA ALA A 378 17.47 -10.67 -3.35
C ALA A 378 17.74 -10.72 -1.82
N VAL A 379 16.82 -10.24 -0.98
CA VAL A 379 16.90 -10.34 0.49
C VAL A 379 16.78 -11.80 0.92
N VAL A 380 15.81 -12.52 0.36
CA VAL A 380 15.59 -13.94 0.66
C VAL A 380 16.81 -14.80 0.25
N ALA A 381 17.31 -14.60 -0.97
CA ALA A 381 18.49 -15.32 -1.45
C ALA A 381 19.74 -15.06 -0.59
N ASP A 382 19.91 -13.82 -0.10
CA ASP A 382 20.99 -13.50 0.83
C ASP A 382 20.83 -14.24 2.16
N ALA A 383 19.62 -14.26 2.72
CA ALA A 383 19.31 -14.98 3.96
C ALA A 383 19.58 -16.49 3.82
N VAL A 384 19.06 -17.13 2.77
CA VAL A 384 19.28 -18.56 2.50
C VAL A 384 20.78 -18.89 2.41
N ARG A 385 21.53 -18.06 1.67
CA ARG A 385 22.98 -18.27 1.50
C ARG A 385 23.75 -18.13 2.83
N ARG A 386 23.37 -17.21 3.72
CA ARG A 386 24.06 -16.95 4.98
C ARG A 386 23.71 -17.95 6.07
N THR A 387 22.47 -18.42 6.10
CA THR A 387 21.92 -19.18 7.21
C THR A 387 21.76 -20.67 6.92
N GLY A 388 21.79 -21.06 5.65
CA GLY A 388 21.43 -22.41 5.23
C GLY A 388 19.94 -22.73 5.36
N ALA A 389 19.09 -21.70 5.45
CA ALA A 389 17.63 -21.85 5.52
C ALA A 389 17.08 -22.67 4.35
N VAL A 390 16.09 -23.51 4.63
CA VAL A 390 15.31 -24.20 3.61
C VAL A 390 14.18 -23.27 3.18
N GLN A 391 14.21 -22.80 1.93
CA GLN A 391 13.09 -22.01 1.41
C GLN A 391 11.96 -22.96 1.01
N LEU A 392 10.82 -22.82 1.67
CA LEU A 392 9.61 -23.58 1.37
C LEU A 392 8.91 -23.01 0.11
N ASP A 393 8.13 -23.84 -0.57
CA ASP A 393 7.27 -23.33 -1.65
C ASP A 393 6.09 -22.56 -1.04
N THR A 394 6.25 -21.24 -0.96
CA THR A 394 5.30 -20.34 -0.32
C THR A 394 3.95 -20.31 -1.07
N ARG A 395 3.92 -20.70 -2.35
CA ARG A 395 2.70 -20.76 -3.15
C ARG A 395 1.70 -21.78 -2.60
N GLU A 396 2.20 -22.86 -1.99
CA GLU A 396 1.38 -23.88 -1.32
C GLU A 396 0.72 -23.36 -0.04
N LEU A 397 1.30 -22.29 0.56
CA LEU A 397 0.79 -21.68 1.78
C LEU A 397 -0.36 -20.67 1.53
N VAL A 398 -0.61 -20.35 0.27
CA VAL A 398 -1.73 -19.50 -0.18
C VAL A 398 -2.58 -20.25 -1.22
N PRO A 399 -3.21 -21.37 -0.84
CA PRO A 399 -3.91 -22.25 -1.75
C PRO A 399 -5.06 -21.53 -2.45
N GLY A 400 -5.27 -21.86 -3.71
CA GLY A 400 -6.33 -21.29 -4.56
C GLY A 400 -5.95 -19.98 -5.24
N VAL A 401 -4.83 -19.34 -4.87
CA VAL A 401 -4.33 -18.14 -5.53
C VAL A 401 -3.50 -18.55 -6.75
N PRO A 402 -3.90 -18.17 -7.98
CA PRO A 402 -3.18 -18.53 -9.20
C PRO A 402 -1.99 -17.59 -9.45
N GLU A 403 -1.15 -17.91 -10.43
CA GLU A 403 -0.17 -17.02 -11.07
C GLU A 403 0.74 -16.25 -10.09
N LEU A 404 1.25 -16.94 -9.09
CA LEU A 404 2.09 -16.39 -8.02
C LEU A 404 3.57 -16.23 -8.41
N GLY A 405 3.90 -16.40 -9.67
CA GLY A 405 5.26 -16.34 -10.19
C GLY A 405 5.98 -17.68 -10.20
N PRO A 406 7.25 -17.71 -10.66
CA PRO A 406 7.99 -18.96 -10.86
C PRO A 406 8.36 -19.68 -9.55
N GLY A 407 8.24 -19.02 -8.39
CA GLY A 407 8.52 -19.59 -7.07
C GLY A 407 10.00 -19.69 -6.70
N PRO A 408 10.34 -20.20 -5.49
CA PRO A 408 9.44 -20.68 -4.44
C PRO A 408 8.78 -19.58 -3.60
N GLY A 409 9.13 -18.30 -3.80
CA GLY A 409 8.37 -17.19 -3.23
C GLY A 409 7.03 -16.99 -3.96
N ALA A 410 6.12 -16.27 -3.35
CA ALA A 410 4.84 -15.89 -3.94
C ALA A 410 4.77 -14.37 -4.15
N GLN A 411 4.36 -13.93 -5.34
CA GLN A 411 4.14 -12.53 -5.67
C GLN A 411 2.68 -12.31 -6.03
N LEU A 412 1.99 -11.48 -5.26
CA LEU A 412 0.64 -10.99 -5.54
C LEU A 412 0.70 -9.72 -6.38
N TRP A 413 -0.31 -9.52 -7.23
CA TRP A 413 -0.39 -8.38 -8.13
C TRP A 413 -1.79 -7.77 -8.14
N PRO A 414 -1.94 -6.42 -8.23
CA PRO A 414 -3.25 -5.77 -8.29
C PRO A 414 -4.10 -6.21 -9.49
N HIS A 415 -3.51 -6.33 -10.68
CA HIS A 415 -4.21 -6.71 -11.92
C HIS A 415 -4.63 -8.18 -11.97
N ARG A 416 -3.89 -9.08 -11.32
CA ARG A 416 -4.20 -10.52 -11.27
C ARG A 416 -5.12 -10.88 -10.09
N HIS A 417 -4.83 -10.32 -8.92
CA HIS A 417 -5.42 -10.79 -7.65
C HIS A 417 -6.37 -9.77 -7.00
N GLY A 418 -6.38 -8.51 -7.45
CA GLY A 418 -7.15 -7.44 -6.81
C GLY A 418 -6.54 -6.94 -5.49
N THR A 419 -5.44 -7.52 -5.03
CA THR A 419 -4.72 -7.17 -3.79
C THR A 419 -3.64 -6.12 -4.04
N ASP A 420 -3.01 -5.61 -2.98
CA ASP A 420 -1.73 -4.90 -3.13
C ASP A 420 -0.66 -5.87 -3.64
N ALA A 421 0.38 -5.35 -4.32
CA ALA A 421 1.48 -6.19 -4.78
C ALA A 421 2.34 -6.61 -3.59
N MET A 422 1.99 -7.75 -3.00
CA MET A 422 2.69 -8.33 -1.85
C MET A 422 3.64 -9.43 -2.29
N PHE A 423 4.84 -9.42 -1.77
CA PHE A 423 5.77 -10.53 -1.88
C PHE A 423 5.84 -11.31 -0.55
N LEU A 424 5.88 -12.63 -0.65
CA LEU A 424 5.97 -13.55 0.49
C LEU A 424 7.04 -14.62 0.24
N ALA A 425 7.81 -14.94 1.26
CA ALA A 425 8.73 -16.08 1.24
C ALA A 425 8.80 -16.75 2.62
N ALA A 426 8.59 -18.06 2.67
CA ALA A 426 8.69 -18.85 3.89
C ALA A 426 10.06 -19.55 3.96
N LEU A 427 10.75 -19.38 5.08
CA LEU A 427 12.07 -19.94 5.35
C LEU A 427 12.02 -20.80 6.61
N GLN A 428 12.42 -22.06 6.51
CA GLN A 428 12.47 -23.00 7.64
C GLN A 428 13.89 -23.12 8.16
N LYS A 429 14.04 -23.07 9.49
CA LYS A 429 15.32 -23.30 10.16
C LYS A 429 15.55 -24.81 10.28
N PRO A 430 16.64 -25.34 9.71
CA PRO A 430 16.99 -26.77 9.91
C PRO A 430 17.07 -27.16 11.40
N LEU A 431 16.85 -28.46 11.70
CA LEU A 431 16.96 -29.03 13.04
C LEU A 431 18.40 -29.01 13.56
#